data_4ef17f93838c269717cb8336d67f1fb2
#
_entry.id   4ef17f93838c269717cb8336d67f1fb2
#
_cell.length_a   1.000
_cell.length_b   1.000
_cell.length_c   1.000
_cell.angle_alpha   90.00
_cell.angle_beta   90.00
_cell.angle_gamma   90.00
#
_symmetry.space_group_name_H-M   'P 1'
#
loop_
_entity.id
_entity.type
_entity.pdbx_description
1 polymer ?
#
loop_
_entity_poly.entity_id
_entity_poly.type
_entity_poly.pdbx_seq_one_letter_code
_entity_poly.pdbx_strand_id
1 'polypeptide(L)'
;VTNMRAHNDPWFADYLLRVGNGTEETDEEGNIRLPEDICVPPTGDGADLEKLIDHVFPALDNNMADPNYMTSRAILSTKNDNVDKINTRMIERFQGEEKIYHSFDIAEDDPHGYYAPEFLNNLTPNGLPPHVLKLKLNFPVILLRNIDPANGLCNGTRLVVRGFQRNAIDAEIVLGQHAGRRVFLPRIPLCPSDDDIFPFKFKRKQFPIRLSFAMTINKAQW
;
A
#
# COMPACT_ATOMS: atom_id res chain seq x y z
N VAL A 1 -28.94 -13.03 2.89
CA VAL A 1 -27.49 -12.91 3.16
C VAL A 1 -27.26 -11.57 3.84
N THR A 2 -26.67 -11.56 5.04
CA THR A 2 -26.40 -10.33 5.77
C THR A 2 -24.99 -9.88 5.48
N ASN A 3 -24.82 -8.64 5.00
CA ASN A 3 -23.50 -8.05 4.80
C ASN A 3 -22.93 -7.63 6.15
N MET A 4 -21.96 -8.38 6.66
CA MET A 4 -21.36 -8.14 8.00
C MET A 4 -20.48 -6.87 8.04
N ARG A 5 -20.02 -6.35 6.90
CA ARG A 5 -19.16 -5.15 6.84
C ARG A 5 -19.96 -3.86 6.74
N ALA A 6 -21.18 -3.91 6.22
CA ALA A 6 -22.08 -2.77 6.08
C ALA A 6 -23.33 -2.91 6.99
N HIS A 7 -23.21 -3.64 8.12
CA HIS A 7 -24.35 -3.91 9.00
C HIS A 7 -24.92 -2.64 9.67
N ASN A 8 -24.10 -1.60 9.80
CA ASN A 8 -24.52 -0.31 10.38
C ASN A 8 -25.19 0.61 9.35
N ASP A 9 -25.17 0.27 8.06
CA ASP A 9 -25.80 1.00 6.98
C ASP A 9 -26.63 0.03 6.12
N PRO A 10 -27.91 -0.22 6.50
CA PRO A 10 -28.79 -1.17 5.80
C PRO A 10 -29.04 -0.78 4.35
N TRP A 11 -29.13 0.54 4.05
CA TRP A 11 -29.33 1.01 2.69
C TRP A 11 -28.14 0.68 1.79
N PHE A 12 -26.93 0.97 2.27
CA PHE A 12 -25.69 0.67 1.51
C PHE A 12 -25.47 -0.84 1.38
N ALA A 13 -25.79 -1.63 2.41
CA ALA A 13 -25.73 -3.08 2.34
C ALA A 13 -26.67 -3.64 1.26
N ASP A 14 -27.90 -3.13 1.16
CA ASP A 14 -28.87 -3.53 0.14
C ASP A 14 -28.44 -3.08 -1.26
N TYR A 15 -27.95 -1.85 -1.40
CA TYR A 15 -27.36 -1.34 -2.64
C TYR A 15 -26.24 -2.26 -3.16
N LEU A 16 -25.30 -2.64 -2.31
CA LEU A 16 -24.22 -3.57 -2.69
C LEU A 16 -24.75 -4.94 -3.13
N LEU A 17 -25.82 -5.43 -2.50
CA LEU A 17 -26.46 -6.69 -2.91
C LEU A 17 -27.13 -6.58 -4.27
N ARG A 18 -27.84 -5.47 -4.56
CA ARG A 18 -28.46 -5.25 -5.87
C ARG A 18 -27.40 -5.16 -6.97
N VAL A 19 -26.30 -4.43 -6.72
CA VAL A 19 -25.16 -4.36 -7.65
C VAL A 19 -24.56 -5.77 -7.88
N GLY A 20 -24.31 -6.51 -6.80
CA GLY A 20 -23.71 -7.85 -6.87
C GLY A 20 -24.60 -8.88 -7.56
N ASN A 21 -25.92 -8.73 -7.47
CA ASN A 21 -26.91 -9.62 -8.11
C ASN A 21 -27.27 -9.17 -9.56
N GLY A 22 -26.74 -8.01 -10.02
CA GLY A 22 -27.08 -7.45 -11.32
C GLY A 22 -28.52 -6.97 -11.42
N THR A 23 -29.13 -6.57 -10.30
CA THR A 23 -30.51 -6.08 -10.22
C THR A 23 -30.60 -4.56 -9.98
N GLU A 24 -29.47 -3.88 -9.87
CA GLU A 24 -29.42 -2.41 -9.83
C GLU A 24 -29.75 -1.81 -11.20
N GLU A 25 -30.35 -0.62 -11.19
CA GLU A 25 -30.69 0.11 -12.43
C GLU A 25 -29.41 0.47 -13.19
N THR A 26 -29.42 0.20 -14.50
CA THR A 26 -28.33 0.53 -15.42
C THR A 26 -28.80 1.49 -16.49
N ASP A 27 -27.88 2.30 -17.03
CA ASP A 27 -28.11 3.07 -18.24
C ASP A 27 -28.14 2.16 -19.50
N GLU A 28 -28.32 2.77 -20.68
CA GLU A 28 -28.38 2.05 -21.97
C GLU A 28 -27.03 1.32 -22.29
N GLU A 29 -25.91 1.75 -21.68
CA GLU A 29 -24.60 1.16 -21.85
C GLU A 29 -24.27 0.09 -20.79
N GLY A 30 -25.19 -0.13 -19.84
CA GLY A 30 -25.00 -1.10 -18.74
C GLY A 30 -24.22 -0.55 -17.55
N ASN A 31 -24.01 0.77 -17.47
CA ASN A 31 -23.35 1.39 -16.33
C ASN A 31 -24.33 1.61 -15.18
N ILE A 32 -23.84 1.44 -13.96
CA ILE A 32 -24.58 1.71 -12.73
C ILE A 32 -24.25 3.13 -12.26
N ARG A 33 -25.27 3.91 -11.93
CA ARG A 33 -25.07 5.23 -11.31
C ARG A 33 -24.69 5.07 -9.85
N LEU A 34 -23.52 5.57 -9.47
CA LEU A 34 -23.10 5.63 -8.08
C LEU A 34 -23.85 6.76 -7.34
N PRO A 35 -24.25 6.54 -6.08
CA PRO A 35 -24.82 7.59 -5.23
C PRO A 35 -23.86 8.78 -5.05
N GLU A 36 -24.40 9.99 -5.09
CA GLU A 36 -23.58 11.21 -5.07
C GLU A 36 -22.84 11.40 -3.74
N ASP A 37 -23.40 10.94 -2.63
CA ASP A 37 -22.85 11.01 -1.28
C ASP A 37 -21.61 10.14 -1.07
N ILE A 38 -21.42 9.11 -1.91
CA ILE A 38 -20.20 8.25 -1.89
C ILE A 38 -19.21 8.61 -2.99
N CYS A 39 -19.46 9.67 -3.76
CA CYS A 39 -18.61 10.08 -4.89
C CYS A 39 -17.86 11.38 -4.60
N VAL A 40 -16.61 11.42 -5.01
CA VAL A 40 -15.86 12.66 -5.18
C VAL A 40 -15.97 13.05 -6.65
N PRO A 41 -16.79 14.07 -7.01
CA PRO A 41 -17.01 14.41 -8.40
C PRO A 41 -15.72 14.92 -9.05
N PRO A 42 -15.38 14.45 -10.29
CA PRO A 42 -14.21 14.92 -11.00
C PRO A 42 -14.35 16.40 -11.39
N THR A 43 -13.22 17.12 -11.43
CA THR A 43 -13.17 18.52 -11.90
C THR A 43 -12.84 18.60 -13.39
N GLY A 44 -12.22 17.54 -13.95
CA GLY A 44 -11.84 17.48 -15.36
C GLY A 44 -10.65 18.38 -15.75
N ASP A 45 -10.00 19.02 -14.78
CA ASP A 45 -8.88 19.95 -14.97
C ASP A 45 -7.52 19.33 -14.66
N GLY A 46 -7.48 18.00 -14.44
CA GLY A 46 -6.27 17.28 -14.07
C GLY A 46 -5.91 17.34 -12.58
N ALA A 47 -6.69 18.05 -11.75
CA ALA A 47 -6.50 18.14 -10.31
C ALA A 47 -7.28 17.06 -9.51
N ASP A 48 -7.93 16.15 -10.19
CA ASP A 48 -8.79 15.12 -9.58
C ASP A 48 -8.07 14.27 -8.54
N LEU A 49 -6.79 13.96 -8.78
CA LEU A 49 -5.97 13.20 -7.82
C LEU A 49 -5.73 14.00 -6.53
N GLU A 50 -5.40 15.28 -6.64
CA GLU A 50 -5.17 16.15 -5.48
C GLU A 50 -6.46 16.29 -4.66
N LYS A 51 -7.59 16.49 -5.35
CA LYS A 51 -8.91 16.58 -4.73
C LYS A 51 -9.27 15.29 -3.98
N LEU A 52 -9.00 14.12 -4.57
CA LEU A 52 -9.21 12.84 -3.90
C LEU A 52 -8.31 12.71 -2.65
N ILE A 53 -7.03 13.08 -2.77
CA ILE A 53 -6.10 13.05 -1.63
C ILE A 53 -6.60 13.99 -0.53
N ASP A 54 -7.00 15.22 -0.84
CA ASP A 54 -7.50 16.18 0.14
C ASP A 54 -8.82 15.74 0.79
N HIS A 55 -9.66 15.04 0.05
CA HIS A 55 -10.90 14.47 0.59
C HIS A 55 -10.63 13.34 1.59
N VAL A 56 -9.71 12.43 1.27
CA VAL A 56 -9.36 11.28 2.13
C VAL A 56 -8.46 11.69 3.29
N PHE A 57 -7.54 12.64 3.06
CA PHE A 57 -6.57 13.15 4.04
C PHE A 57 -6.76 14.65 4.28
N PRO A 58 -7.92 15.08 4.85
CA PRO A 58 -8.20 16.50 5.07
C PRO A 58 -7.22 17.11 6.08
N ALA A 59 -6.73 18.32 5.79
CA ALA A 59 -5.74 19.03 6.61
C ALA A 59 -4.50 18.18 6.93
N LEU A 60 -3.96 17.50 5.93
CA LEU A 60 -2.82 16.59 6.07
C LEU A 60 -1.66 17.22 6.84
N ASP A 61 -1.30 18.47 6.52
CA ASP A 61 -0.17 19.19 7.14
C ASP A 61 -0.28 19.29 8.67
N ASN A 62 -1.50 19.38 9.18
CA ASN A 62 -1.75 19.50 10.62
C ASN A 62 -1.84 18.13 11.32
N ASN A 63 -2.13 17.08 10.57
CA ASN A 63 -2.47 15.75 11.12
C ASN A 63 -1.43 14.65 10.80
N MET A 64 -0.39 14.96 10.01
CA MET A 64 0.59 13.94 9.59
C MET A 64 1.40 13.33 10.74
N ALA A 65 1.43 13.94 11.91
CA ALA A 65 2.07 13.39 13.10
C ALA A 65 1.16 12.45 13.91
N ASP A 66 -0.15 12.49 13.68
CA ASP A 66 -1.13 11.64 14.36
C ASP A 66 -1.19 10.24 13.73
N PRO A 67 -0.78 9.18 14.45
CA PRO A 67 -0.82 7.82 13.95
C PRO A 67 -2.23 7.35 13.59
N ASN A 68 -3.22 7.70 14.42
CA ASN A 68 -4.60 7.28 14.21
C ASN A 68 -5.17 7.91 12.94
N TYR A 69 -4.87 9.19 12.71
CA TYR A 69 -5.24 9.87 11.48
C TYR A 69 -4.66 9.16 10.25
N MET A 70 -3.37 8.82 10.27
CA MET A 70 -2.68 8.19 9.14
C MET A 70 -3.11 6.74 8.89
N THR A 71 -3.50 6.02 9.95
CA THR A 71 -3.79 4.59 9.85
C THR A 71 -5.27 4.27 9.70
N SER A 72 -6.16 5.20 10.03
CA SER A 72 -7.60 5.06 9.82
C SER A 72 -8.05 5.29 8.37
N ARG A 73 -7.13 5.72 7.49
CA ARG A 73 -7.41 6.11 6.11
C ARG A 73 -6.51 5.39 5.13
N ALA A 74 -7.03 5.12 3.94
CA ALA A 74 -6.25 4.67 2.79
C ALA A 74 -7.04 4.92 1.51
N ILE A 75 -6.35 5.18 0.40
CA ILE A 75 -6.94 5.22 -0.93
C ILE A 75 -6.79 3.83 -1.55
N LEU A 76 -7.90 3.28 -2.05
CA LEU A 76 -7.89 1.97 -2.69
C LEU A 76 -7.94 2.11 -4.21
N SER A 77 -7.16 1.29 -4.91
CA SER A 77 -7.18 1.22 -6.36
C SER A 77 -7.13 -0.22 -6.85
N THR A 78 -7.63 -0.46 -8.05
CA THR A 78 -7.53 -1.75 -8.73
C THR A 78 -6.18 -1.97 -9.40
N LYS A 79 -5.44 -0.87 -9.69
CA LYS A 79 -4.17 -0.88 -10.44
C LYS A 79 -2.99 -0.47 -9.57
N ASN A 80 -1.88 -1.22 -9.65
CA ASN A 80 -0.64 -0.89 -8.94
C ASN A 80 -0.06 0.46 -9.36
N ASP A 81 -0.12 0.82 -10.66
CA ASP A 81 0.40 2.10 -11.15
C ASP A 81 -0.27 3.31 -10.50
N ASN A 82 -1.58 3.22 -10.24
CA ASN A 82 -2.30 4.28 -9.55
C ASN A 82 -1.88 4.35 -8.07
N VAL A 83 -1.72 3.19 -7.42
CA VAL A 83 -1.20 3.11 -6.04
C VAL A 83 0.17 3.76 -5.94
N ASP A 84 1.07 3.48 -6.86
CA ASP A 84 2.42 4.03 -6.87
C ASP A 84 2.42 5.55 -7.13
N LYS A 85 1.58 6.03 -8.05
CA LYS A 85 1.40 7.48 -8.28
C LYS A 85 0.90 8.21 -7.04
N ILE A 86 -0.13 7.67 -6.37
CA ILE A 86 -0.68 8.26 -5.15
C ILE A 86 0.36 8.26 -4.03
N ASN A 87 1.03 7.13 -3.80
CA ASN A 87 2.06 7.04 -2.76
C ASN A 87 3.23 8.00 -3.04
N THR A 88 3.67 8.15 -4.30
CA THR A 88 4.71 9.12 -4.69
C THR A 88 4.25 10.55 -4.38
N ARG A 89 3.02 10.88 -4.73
CA ARG A 89 2.47 12.21 -4.45
C ARG A 89 2.37 12.51 -2.96
N MET A 90 2.01 11.50 -2.16
CA MET A 90 1.98 11.62 -0.69
C MET A 90 3.38 11.83 -0.09
N ILE A 91 4.44 11.19 -0.63
CA ILE A 91 5.82 11.43 -0.22
C ILE A 91 6.19 12.91 -0.40
N GLU A 92 5.83 13.51 -1.55
CA GLU A 92 6.13 14.91 -1.87
C GLU A 92 5.39 15.88 -0.94
N ARG A 93 4.14 15.60 -0.61
CA ARG A 93 3.30 16.45 0.27
C ARG A 93 3.68 16.34 1.75
N PHE A 94 4.25 15.23 2.16
CA PHE A 94 4.55 14.99 3.57
C PHE A 94 5.81 15.74 3.99
N GLN A 95 5.76 16.46 5.11
CA GLN A 95 6.91 17.18 5.64
C GLN A 95 7.91 16.24 6.32
N GLY A 96 9.15 16.69 6.51
CA GLY A 96 10.20 15.97 7.19
C GLY A 96 11.30 15.43 6.28
N GLU A 97 12.39 15.00 6.92
CA GLU A 97 13.57 14.48 6.23
C GLU A 97 13.27 13.11 5.62
N GLU A 98 13.60 12.96 4.33
CA GLU A 98 13.44 11.72 3.60
C GLU A 98 14.66 10.80 3.84
N LYS A 99 14.38 9.56 4.26
CA LYS A 99 15.38 8.49 4.33
C LYS A 99 15.22 7.57 3.14
N ILE A 100 16.30 7.42 2.36
CA ILE A 100 16.33 6.58 1.16
C ILE A 100 17.10 5.29 1.46
N TYR A 101 16.51 4.16 1.10
CA TYR A 101 17.13 2.84 1.18
C TYR A 101 17.11 2.16 -0.18
N HIS A 102 18.28 1.78 -0.69
CA HIS A 102 18.41 0.98 -1.90
C HIS A 102 18.42 -0.51 -1.56
N SER A 103 17.85 -1.33 -2.42
CA SER A 103 17.96 -2.79 -2.32
C SER A 103 19.30 -3.29 -2.83
N PHE A 104 19.60 -4.54 -2.50
CA PHE A 104 20.66 -5.33 -3.14
C PHE A 104 19.96 -6.40 -3.97
N ASP A 105 20.12 -6.32 -5.29
CA ASP A 105 19.43 -7.17 -6.25
C ASP A 105 20.45 -8.09 -6.93
N ILE A 106 20.11 -9.37 -7.02
CA ILE A 106 20.97 -10.39 -7.65
C ILE A 106 20.13 -11.35 -8.50
N ALA A 107 20.75 -11.90 -9.56
CA ALA A 107 20.34 -13.10 -10.22
C ALA A 107 21.19 -14.26 -9.68
N GLU A 108 20.60 -15.18 -8.91
CA GLU A 108 21.35 -16.22 -8.18
C GLU A 108 22.00 -17.25 -9.10
N ASP A 109 21.43 -17.46 -10.29
CA ASP A 109 21.88 -18.40 -11.32
C ASP A 109 22.71 -17.75 -12.44
N ASP A 110 23.24 -16.56 -12.18
CA ASP A 110 24.13 -15.83 -13.10
C ASP A 110 25.58 -15.77 -12.55
N PRO A 111 26.36 -16.84 -12.64
CA PRO A 111 27.72 -16.88 -12.10
C PRO A 111 28.69 -15.98 -12.87
N HIS A 112 28.31 -15.53 -14.06
CA HIS A 112 29.17 -14.71 -14.94
C HIS A 112 28.79 -13.22 -14.90
N GLY A 113 27.69 -12.83 -14.20
CA GLY A 113 27.26 -11.44 -14.11
C GLY A 113 26.75 -10.86 -15.41
N TYR A 114 26.05 -11.66 -16.22
CA TYR A 114 25.44 -11.19 -17.49
C TYR A 114 24.35 -10.14 -17.27
N TYR A 115 23.68 -10.18 -16.11
CA TYR A 115 22.66 -9.21 -15.76
C TYR A 115 23.26 -8.06 -14.95
N ALA A 116 23.40 -6.91 -15.60
CA ALA A 116 23.93 -5.71 -14.94
C ALA A 116 23.07 -5.30 -13.73
N PRO A 117 23.69 -4.80 -12.63
CA PRO A 117 22.95 -4.32 -11.46
C PRO A 117 21.88 -3.28 -11.80
N GLU A 118 22.15 -2.37 -12.72
CA GLU A 118 21.22 -1.34 -13.17
C GLU A 118 19.96 -1.96 -13.81
N PHE A 119 20.12 -3.05 -14.56
CA PHE A 119 18.98 -3.79 -15.12
C PHE A 119 18.15 -4.43 -14.00
N LEU A 120 18.78 -5.14 -13.07
CA LEU A 120 18.10 -5.81 -11.97
C LEU A 120 17.36 -4.81 -11.07
N ASN A 121 17.97 -3.64 -10.81
CA ASN A 121 17.40 -2.59 -9.97
C ASN A 121 16.14 -1.96 -10.57
N ASN A 122 16.00 -1.96 -11.89
CA ASN A 122 14.83 -1.44 -12.60
C ASN A 122 13.65 -2.41 -12.64
N LEU A 123 13.84 -3.67 -12.25
CA LEU A 123 12.77 -4.65 -12.23
C LEU A 123 11.76 -4.33 -11.09
N THR A 124 10.49 -4.41 -11.42
CA THR A 124 9.37 -4.14 -10.49
C THR A 124 8.41 -5.32 -10.38
N PRO A 125 8.89 -6.49 -9.92
CA PRO A 125 8.04 -7.66 -9.79
C PRO A 125 6.96 -7.45 -8.73
N ASN A 126 5.78 -7.99 -8.99
CA ASN A 126 4.66 -7.92 -8.08
C ASN A 126 5.00 -8.55 -6.71
N GLY A 127 4.51 -7.94 -5.63
CA GLY A 127 4.70 -8.47 -4.28
C GLY A 127 6.08 -8.23 -3.68
N LEU A 128 7.01 -7.55 -4.38
CA LEU A 128 8.27 -7.09 -3.84
C LEU A 128 8.25 -5.59 -3.49
N PRO A 129 9.05 -5.16 -2.50
CA PRO A 129 9.28 -3.74 -2.25
C PRO A 129 10.05 -3.09 -3.43
N PRO A 130 9.96 -1.76 -3.62
CA PRO A 130 10.73 -1.08 -4.65
C PRO A 130 12.24 -1.15 -4.38
N HIS A 131 13.05 -1.04 -5.44
CA HIS A 131 14.50 -0.90 -5.31
C HIS A 131 14.86 0.33 -4.48
N VAL A 132 14.27 1.47 -4.78
CA VAL A 132 14.43 2.72 -4.02
C VAL A 132 13.24 2.88 -3.08
N LEU A 133 13.46 2.62 -1.81
CA LEU A 133 12.45 2.78 -0.76
C LEU A 133 12.66 4.13 -0.07
N LYS A 134 11.72 5.05 -0.29
CA LYS A 134 11.71 6.40 0.30
C LYS A 134 10.76 6.43 1.49
N LEU A 135 11.25 6.84 2.64
CA LEU A 135 10.48 6.87 3.89
C LEU A 135 10.70 8.17 4.65
N LYS A 136 9.68 8.60 5.36
CA LYS A 136 9.77 9.65 6.39
C LYS A 136 9.20 9.14 7.71
N LEU A 137 9.49 9.80 8.82
CA LEU A 137 8.86 9.50 10.10
C LEU A 137 7.33 9.61 9.97
N ASN A 138 6.62 8.77 10.70
CA ASN A 138 5.17 8.66 10.71
C ASN A 138 4.53 8.16 9.39
N PHE A 139 5.31 7.72 8.40
CA PHE A 139 4.74 7.09 7.22
C PHE A 139 4.01 5.80 7.57
N PRO A 140 2.77 5.64 7.08
CA PRO A 140 2.08 4.37 7.14
C PRO A 140 2.67 3.40 6.11
N VAL A 141 2.99 2.21 6.56
CA VAL A 141 3.54 1.14 5.72
C VAL A 141 2.78 -0.16 5.95
N ILE A 142 2.84 -1.04 4.96
CA ILE A 142 2.27 -2.38 5.04
C ILE A 142 3.37 -3.42 4.87
N LEU A 143 3.33 -4.47 5.68
CA LEU A 143 4.25 -5.59 5.61
C LEU A 143 3.91 -6.50 4.43
N LEU A 144 4.92 -6.94 3.66
CA LEU A 144 4.74 -7.72 2.44
C LEU A 144 4.99 -9.23 2.64
N ARG A 145 5.48 -9.64 3.79
CA ARG A 145 5.81 -11.04 4.12
C ARG A 145 5.51 -11.33 5.59
N ASN A 146 5.28 -12.60 5.87
CA ASN A 146 5.24 -13.08 7.26
C ASN A 146 6.66 -13.13 7.80
N ILE A 147 6.95 -12.35 8.84
CA ILE A 147 8.26 -12.31 9.51
C ILE A 147 8.16 -13.03 10.86
N ASP A 148 7.17 -12.66 11.67
CA ASP A 148 6.92 -13.20 12.99
C ASP A 148 5.41 -13.18 13.29
N PRO A 149 4.67 -14.17 12.79
CA PRO A 149 3.22 -14.21 12.95
C PRO A 149 2.75 -14.26 14.40
N ALA A 150 3.52 -14.91 15.27
CA ALA A 150 3.21 -15.01 16.70
C ALA A 150 3.20 -13.63 17.40
N ASN A 151 3.95 -12.67 16.85
CA ASN A 151 4.07 -11.32 17.33
C ASN A 151 3.35 -10.28 16.45
N GLY A 152 2.46 -10.73 15.56
CA GLY A 152 1.64 -9.86 14.73
C GLY A 152 2.33 -9.35 13.45
N LEU A 153 3.51 -9.84 13.10
CA LEU A 153 4.23 -9.44 11.88
C LEU A 153 3.88 -10.38 10.71
N CYS A 154 2.66 -10.24 10.22
CA CYS A 154 2.12 -10.97 9.06
C CYS A 154 2.12 -10.11 7.80
N ASN A 155 2.06 -10.75 6.63
CA ASN A 155 1.74 -10.07 5.37
C ASN A 155 0.41 -9.32 5.53
N GLY A 156 0.40 -8.04 5.19
CA GLY A 156 -0.77 -7.18 5.36
C GLY A 156 -0.78 -6.38 6.68
N THR A 157 0.08 -6.69 7.66
CA THR A 157 0.15 -5.89 8.89
C THR A 157 0.50 -4.45 8.57
N ARG A 158 -0.33 -3.51 9.05
CA ARG A 158 -0.10 -2.08 8.94
C ARG A 158 0.74 -1.58 10.11
N LEU A 159 1.74 -0.77 9.76
CA LEU A 159 2.67 -0.17 10.72
C LEU A 159 2.86 1.31 10.42
N VAL A 160 3.38 2.04 11.41
CA VAL A 160 3.86 3.42 11.23
C VAL A 160 5.36 3.46 11.52
N VAL A 161 6.11 4.12 10.65
CA VAL A 161 7.56 4.30 10.79
C VAL A 161 7.84 5.25 11.95
N ARG A 162 8.66 4.83 12.91
CA ARG A 162 9.02 5.59 14.11
C ARG A 162 10.49 5.94 14.20
N GLY A 163 11.35 5.30 13.41
CA GLY A 163 12.77 5.58 13.42
C GLY A 163 13.52 4.84 12.31
N PHE A 164 14.73 5.30 12.07
CA PHE A 164 15.61 4.77 11.04
C PHE A 164 16.93 4.34 11.63
N GLN A 165 17.35 3.13 11.29
CA GLN A 165 18.69 2.61 11.57
C GLN A 165 19.33 2.18 10.24
N ARG A 166 20.66 1.88 10.28
CA ARG A 166 21.36 1.44 9.07
C ARG A 166 20.77 0.16 8.46
N ASN A 167 20.42 -0.80 9.30
CA ASN A 167 19.97 -2.13 8.88
C ASN A 167 18.60 -2.52 9.45
N ALA A 168 17.90 -1.61 10.09
CA ALA A 168 16.57 -1.84 10.63
C ALA A 168 15.71 -0.58 10.52
N ILE A 169 14.42 -0.78 10.36
CA ILE A 169 13.40 0.26 10.50
C ILE A 169 12.64 0.00 11.78
N ASP A 170 12.63 1.00 12.67
CA ASP A 170 11.80 0.99 13.86
C ASP A 170 10.38 1.40 13.47
N ALA A 171 9.42 0.53 13.72
CA ALA A 171 8.03 0.72 13.35
C ALA A 171 7.09 0.31 14.49
N GLU A 172 5.88 0.82 14.46
CA GLU A 172 4.82 0.52 15.43
C GLU A 172 3.66 -0.15 14.72
N ILE A 173 3.18 -1.28 15.25
CA ILE A 173 1.97 -1.95 14.78
C ILE A 173 0.76 -1.10 15.17
N VAL A 174 -0.13 -0.82 14.21
CA VAL A 174 -1.23 0.13 14.45
C VAL A 174 -2.61 -0.51 14.61
N LEU A 175 -2.76 -1.77 14.23
CA LEU A 175 -4.04 -2.49 14.27
C LEU A 175 -3.90 -3.89 14.89
N GLY A 176 -5.03 -4.42 15.37
CA GLY A 176 -5.11 -5.78 15.89
C GLY A 176 -4.61 -5.93 17.34
N GLN A 177 -4.39 -7.18 17.76
CA GLN A 177 -4.05 -7.53 19.13
C GLN A 177 -2.69 -6.98 19.59
N HIS A 178 -1.80 -6.65 18.65
CA HIS A 178 -0.46 -6.15 18.89
C HIS A 178 -0.32 -4.64 18.66
N ALA A 179 -1.43 -3.90 18.52
CA ALA A 179 -1.43 -2.46 18.33
C ALA A 179 -0.64 -1.74 19.44
N GLY A 180 0.15 -0.72 19.05
CA GLY A 180 1.05 0.02 19.94
C GLY A 180 2.42 -0.63 20.16
N ARG A 181 2.63 -1.87 19.72
CA ARG A 181 3.91 -2.55 19.87
C ARG A 181 4.95 -2.01 18.90
N ARG A 182 6.14 -1.69 19.43
CA ARG A 182 7.32 -1.29 18.63
C ARG A 182 8.06 -2.54 18.16
N VAL A 183 8.47 -2.55 16.91
CA VAL A 183 9.15 -3.65 16.24
C VAL A 183 10.28 -3.14 15.36
N PHE A 184 11.35 -3.93 15.23
CA PHE A 184 12.45 -3.64 14.33
C PHE A 184 12.34 -4.53 13.09
N LEU A 185 12.14 -3.92 11.94
CA LEU A 185 12.04 -4.62 10.67
C LEU A 185 13.42 -4.74 10.03
N PRO A 186 13.96 -5.94 9.82
CA PRO A 186 15.25 -6.14 9.16
C PRO A 186 15.09 -6.13 7.64
N ARG A 187 16.21 -5.98 6.92
CA ARG A 187 16.29 -6.34 5.50
C ARG A 187 16.29 -7.85 5.36
N ILE A 188 15.45 -8.38 4.51
CA ILE A 188 15.38 -9.81 4.21
C ILE A 188 15.53 -10.05 2.70
N PRO A 189 16.04 -11.21 2.28
CA PRO A 189 15.97 -11.61 0.88
C PRO A 189 14.55 -11.96 0.50
N LEU A 190 14.12 -11.45 -0.65
CA LEU A 190 12.77 -11.59 -1.18
C LEU A 190 12.86 -12.07 -2.62
N CYS A 191 12.10 -13.11 -2.96
CA CYS A 191 11.91 -13.60 -4.32
C CYS A 191 10.51 -13.24 -4.82
N PRO A 192 10.28 -13.07 -6.12
CA PRO A 192 8.95 -12.99 -6.72
C PRO A 192 8.09 -14.19 -6.29
N SER A 193 6.78 -14.01 -6.24
CA SER A 193 5.85 -15.10 -5.89
C SER A 193 5.68 -16.11 -7.04
N ASP A 194 6.02 -15.69 -8.24
CA ASP A 194 5.97 -16.47 -9.46
C ASP A 194 7.41 -16.60 -9.98
N ASP A 195 7.98 -17.78 -9.87
CA ASP A 195 9.37 -18.04 -10.21
C ASP A 195 9.63 -17.99 -11.75
N ASP A 196 8.56 -18.02 -12.56
CA ASP A 196 8.66 -18.05 -14.04
C ASP A 196 8.59 -16.65 -14.70
N ILE A 197 8.52 -15.57 -13.91
CA ILE A 197 8.45 -14.19 -14.46
C ILE A 197 9.75 -13.81 -15.19
N PHE A 198 10.90 -14.30 -14.74
CA PHE A 198 12.23 -13.99 -15.30
C PHE A 198 12.95 -15.27 -15.76
N PRO A 199 13.80 -15.18 -16.79
CA PRO A 199 14.64 -16.31 -17.22
C PRO A 199 15.80 -16.61 -16.23
N PHE A 200 15.76 -16.08 -15.02
CA PHE A 200 16.76 -16.22 -13.97
C PHE A 200 16.09 -16.11 -12.59
N LYS A 201 16.75 -16.61 -11.56
CA LYS A 201 16.28 -16.54 -10.16
C LYS A 201 16.57 -15.18 -9.55
N PHE A 202 15.59 -14.28 -9.62
CA PHE A 202 15.69 -12.93 -9.08
C PHE A 202 15.55 -12.93 -7.55
N LYS A 203 16.47 -12.26 -6.86
CA LYS A 203 16.41 -12.04 -5.42
C LYS A 203 16.71 -10.57 -5.10
N ARG A 204 15.82 -9.96 -4.32
CA ARG A 204 15.94 -8.57 -3.81
C ARG A 204 16.12 -8.60 -2.30
N LYS A 205 17.23 -8.07 -1.78
CA LYS A 205 17.40 -7.86 -0.34
C LYS A 205 17.00 -6.43 0.02
N GLN A 206 15.83 -6.29 0.64
CA GLN A 206 15.23 -5.01 1.01
C GLN A 206 14.38 -5.16 2.28
N PHE A 207 13.94 -4.05 2.88
CA PHE A 207 12.92 -4.07 3.91
C PHE A 207 11.59 -4.55 3.29
N PRO A 208 10.92 -5.55 3.89
CA PRO A 208 9.72 -6.17 3.33
C PRO A 208 8.46 -5.31 3.55
N ILE A 209 8.53 -4.04 3.21
CA ILE A 209 7.45 -3.06 3.40
C ILE A 209 7.21 -2.25 2.13
N ARG A 210 6.00 -1.70 2.05
CA ARG A 210 5.58 -0.73 1.04
C ARG A 210 4.77 0.38 1.70
N LEU A 211 4.75 1.57 1.12
CA LEU A 211 3.86 2.65 1.58
C LEU A 211 2.40 2.22 1.50
N SER A 212 1.58 2.69 2.42
CA SER A 212 0.17 2.34 2.50
C SER A 212 -0.78 3.54 2.66
N PHE A 213 -0.40 4.71 2.15
CA PHE A 213 -1.35 5.81 1.90
C PHE A 213 -2.38 5.38 0.85
N ALA A 214 -1.88 4.72 -0.20
CA ALA A 214 -2.72 3.97 -1.14
C ALA A 214 -2.28 2.51 -1.22
N MET A 215 -3.23 1.61 -1.49
CA MET A 215 -2.99 0.19 -1.67
C MET A 215 -3.98 -0.42 -2.66
N THR A 216 -3.66 -1.60 -3.18
CA THR A 216 -4.64 -2.32 -4.00
C THR A 216 -5.75 -2.91 -3.13
N ILE A 217 -6.95 -3.03 -3.70
CA ILE A 217 -8.14 -3.56 -3.01
C ILE A 217 -7.85 -4.92 -2.35
N ASN A 218 -7.08 -5.79 -3.00
CA ASN A 218 -6.71 -7.11 -2.45
C ASN A 218 -5.86 -7.02 -1.17
N LYS A 219 -5.16 -5.91 -0.94
CA LYS A 219 -4.35 -5.67 0.27
C LYS A 219 -5.15 -5.04 1.41
N ALA A 220 -6.35 -4.55 1.12
CA ALA A 220 -7.24 -3.93 2.10
C ALA A 220 -8.22 -4.92 2.76
N GLN A 221 -8.15 -6.20 2.40
CA GLN A 221 -8.96 -7.24 3.04
C GLN A 221 -8.36 -7.59 4.40
N TRP A 222 -9.10 -7.27 5.45
CA TRP A 222 -8.82 -7.54 6.87
C TRP A 222 -9.63 -8.72 7.37
#